data_11e3bb2a11394c7af31a5a9d24459396
#
_entry.id   11e3bb2a11394c7af31a5a9d24459396
#
_cell.length_a   1.000
_cell.length_b   1.000
_cell.length_c   1.000
_cell.angle_alpha   90.00
_cell.angle_beta   90.00
_cell.angle_gamma   90.00
#
_symmetry.space_group_name_H-M   'P 1'
#
loop_
_entity.id
_entity.type
_entity.pdbx_description
1 polymer ?
#
loop_
_entity_poly.entity_id
_entity_poly.type
_entity_poly.pdbx_seq_one_letter_code
_entity_poly.pdbx_strand_id
1 'polypeptide(L)'
;EFRRVLFRSLIRELQWDTFGIEPIHVDLLRVSKSDRVRVKVPVDLKGEAPGHRAGGVVTLLVHEIEIECTPDAIPEKIHAQIGKLELGGTIKMHDLELPKGARVVTDSDETVVSCVLPTQKGEEAAAPAAAEPELIGRKPAEEGEGEAAEG
;
A
#
# COMPACT_ATOMS: atom_id res chain seq x y z
N GLU A 1 -45.48 21.43 -5.95
CA GLU A 1 -44.55 21.79 -4.86
C GLU A 1 -43.35 20.84 -4.92
N PHE A 2 -42.28 21.28 -5.61
CA PHE A 2 -41.02 20.52 -5.64
C PHE A 2 -40.36 20.65 -4.27
N ARG A 3 -40.63 19.70 -3.38
CA ARG A 3 -39.85 19.51 -2.15
C ARG A 3 -38.46 19.09 -2.58
N ARG A 4 -37.48 20.00 -2.50
CA ARG A 4 -36.06 19.67 -2.55
C ARG A 4 -35.75 18.79 -1.35
N VAL A 5 -35.74 17.50 -1.53
CA VAL A 5 -35.24 16.55 -0.54
C VAL A 5 -33.75 16.64 -0.59
N LEU A 6 -33.16 17.39 0.35
CA LEU A 6 -31.72 17.41 0.55
C LEU A 6 -31.34 16.07 1.19
N PHE A 7 -30.67 15.23 0.42
CA PHE A 7 -30.06 14.00 0.93
C PHE A 7 -28.54 14.17 0.94
N ARG A 8 -27.89 13.53 1.92
CA ARG A 8 -26.45 13.46 1.98
C ARG A 8 -25.99 12.21 1.24
N SER A 9 -24.94 12.35 0.48
CA SER A 9 -24.29 11.23 -0.20
C SER A 9 -22.81 11.23 0.15
N LEU A 10 -22.27 10.03 0.34
CA LEU A 10 -20.85 9.76 0.52
C LEU A 10 -20.33 9.18 -0.80
N ILE A 11 -19.18 9.63 -1.25
CA ILE A 11 -18.48 9.02 -2.37
C ILE A 11 -17.87 7.71 -1.84
N ARG A 12 -18.27 6.60 -2.43
CA ARG A 12 -17.78 5.27 -2.07
C ARG A 12 -16.58 4.88 -2.90
N GLU A 13 -16.67 5.10 -4.21
CA GLU A 13 -15.63 4.75 -5.15
C GLU A 13 -15.56 5.80 -6.24
N LEU A 14 -14.35 6.10 -6.68
CA LEU A 14 -14.06 7.02 -7.76
C LEU A 14 -13.09 6.33 -8.70
N GLN A 15 -13.54 6.09 -9.93
CA GLN A 15 -12.70 5.50 -10.96
C GLN A 15 -12.20 6.61 -11.90
N TRP A 16 -10.90 6.62 -12.09
CA TRP A 16 -10.22 7.57 -12.94
C TRP A 16 -9.88 6.95 -14.30
N ASP A 17 -9.76 7.81 -15.30
CA ASP A 17 -9.19 7.44 -16.60
C ASP A 17 -7.75 6.92 -16.45
N THR A 18 -7.27 6.21 -17.46
CA THR A 18 -5.91 5.65 -17.56
C THR A 18 -4.82 6.70 -17.30
N PHE A 19 -5.10 7.95 -17.60
CA PHE A 19 -4.20 9.09 -17.39
C PHE A 19 -4.41 9.81 -16.05
N GLY A 20 -5.43 9.41 -15.26
CA GLY A 20 -5.74 10.05 -13.97
C GLY A 20 -6.25 11.49 -14.06
N ILE A 21 -6.76 11.91 -15.23
CA ILE A 21 -7.20 13.29 -15.48
C ILE A 21 -8.71 13.44 -15.27
N GLU A 22 -9.50 12.51 -15.77
CA GLU A 22 -10.95 12.60 -15.73
C GLU A 22 -11.56 11.45 -14.94
N PRO A 23 -12.54 11.71 -14.05
CA PRO A 23 -13.28 10.64 -13.39
C PRO A 23 -14.24 10.00 -14.38
N ILE A 24 -14.13 8.66 -14.56
CA ILE A 24 -15.00 7.88 -15.45
C ILE A 24 -16.28 7.46 -14.72
N HIS A 25 -16.13 7.05 -13.45
CA HIS A 25 -17.24 6.53 -12.68
C HIS A 25 -17.18 7.01 -11.23
N VAL A 26 -18.35 7.34 -10.67
CA VAL A 26 -18.49 7.79 -9.28
C VAL A 26 -19.62 7.04 -8.62
N ASP A 27 -19.32 6.28 -7.58
CA ASP A 27 -20.32 5.61 -6.76
C ASP A 27 -20.70 6.45 -5.56
N LEU A 28 -21.98 6.77 -5.46
CA LEU A 28 -22.54 7.58 -4.38
C LEU A 28 -23.42 6.73 -3.48
N LEU A 29 -23.08 6.66 -2.20
CA LEU A 29 -23.90 6.03 -1.18
C LEU A 29 -24.77 7.09 -0.49
N ARG A 30 -26.09 6.91 -0.52
CA ARG A 30 -27.02 7.76 0.24
C ARG A 30 -26.94 7.41 1.72
N VAL A 31 -26.70 8.41 2.57
CA VAL A 31 -26.51 8.20 4.01
C VAL A 31 -27.39 9.14 4.82
N SER A 32 -27.84 8.66 5.97
CA SER A 32 -28.51 9.46 7.00
C SER A 32 -27.49 9.83 8.10
N LYS A 33 -27.78 10.85 8.90
CA LYS A 33 -26.90 11.29 9.99
C LYS A 33 -26.64 10.22 11.06
N SER A 34 -27.60 9.32 11.24
CA SER A 34 -27.55 8.25 12.22
C SER A 34 -26.91 6.97 11.72
N ASP A 35 -26.69 6.88 10.40
CA ASP A 35 -26.15 5.67 9.81
C ASP A 35 -24.66 5.54 10.13
N ARG A 36 -24.20 4.31 10.32
CA ARG A 36 -22.79 4.00 10.43
C ARG A 36 -22.26 3.58 9.07
N VAL A 37 -21.18 4.22 8.66
CA VAL A 37 -20.54 3.95 7.38
C VAL A 37 -19.11 3.49 7.61
N ARG A 38 -18.65 2.58 6.78
CA ARG A 38 -17.28 2.11 6.75
C ARG A 38 -16.55 2.87 5.67
N VAL A 39 -15.46 3.50 6.08
CA VAL A 39 -14.62 4.30 5.19
C VAL A 39 -13.16 3.96 5.41
N LYS A 40 -12.38 3.99 4.35
CA LYS A 40 -10.93 3.88 4.40
C LYS A 40 -10.34 5.27 4.57
N VAL A 41 -9.53 5.44 5.58
CA VAL A 41 -8.90 6.72 5.91
C VAL A 41 -7.39 6.54 5.90
N PRO A 42 -6.65 7.44 5.22
CA PRO A 42 -5.21 7.38 5.18
C PRO A 42 -4.60 7.71 6.54
N VAL A 43 -3.48 7.05 6.86
CA VAL A 43 -2.69 7.28 8.05
C VAL A 43 -1.58 8.26 7.75
N ASP A 44 -1.46 9.30 8.57
CA ASP A 44 -0.41 10.30 8.48
C ASP A 44 0.48 10.23 9.73
N LEU A 45 1.80 10.22 9.54
CA LEU A 45 2.78 10.17 10.62
C LEU A 45 3.01 11.57 11.18
N LYS A 46 2.83 11.73 12.50
CA LYS A 46 3.02 13.01 13.18
C LYS A 46 4.16 12.95 14.18
N GLY A 47 5.10 13.88 14.04
CA GLY A 47 6.24 14.02 14.93
C GLY A 47 7.53 13.48 14.34
N GLU A 48 8.55 13.38 15.16
CA GLU A 48 9.87 12.85 14.81
C GLU A 48 10.19 11.66 15.71
N ALA A 49 10.48 10.51 15.11
CA ALA A 49 10.81 9.30 15.85
C ALA A 49 12.25 9.38 16.39
N PRO A 50 12.48 9.18 17.71
CA PRO A 50 13.83 9.08 18.27
C PRO A 50 14.62 7.91 17.63
N GLY A 51 13.94 6.84 17.24
CA GLY A 51 14.53 5.74 16.49
C GLY A 51 15.13 6.16 15.15
N HIS A 52 14.55 7.15 14.48
CA HIS A 52 15.08 7.68 13.23
C HIS A 52 16.42 8.43 13.47
N ARG A 53 16.52 9.22 14.55
CA ARG A 53 17.78 9.90 14.93
C ARG A 53 18.89 8.92 15.29
N ALA A 54 18.52 7.74 15.76
CA ALA A 54 19.45 6.66 16.07
C ALA A 54 19.85 5.78 14.85
N GLY A 55 19.44 6.22 13.64
CA GLY A 55 19.78 5.53 12.38
C GLY A 55 18.75 4.50 11.93
N GLY A 56 17.58 4.43 12.57
CA GLY A 56 16.49 3.58 12.15
C GLY A 56 15.70 4.17 10.97
N VAL A 57 15.07 3.29 10.21
CA VAL A 57 14.10 3.65 9.16
C VAL A 57 12.70 3.39 9.68
N VAL A 58 11.84 4.42 9.65
CA VAL A 58 10.42 4.32 9.97
C VAL A 58 9.69 3.88 8.73
N THR A 59 9.03 2.74 8.80
CA THR A 59 8.26 2.17 7.70
C THR A 59 6.79 2.14 8.08
N LEU A 60 5.94 2.73 7.24
CA LEU A 60 4.50 2.63 7.32
C LEU A 60 4.07 1.34 6.60
N LEU A 61 3.52 0.38 7.35
CA LEU A 61 3.07 -0.91 6.82
C LEU A 61 1.64 -0.83 6.30
N VAL A 62 0.78 -0.11 7.01
CA VAL A 62 -0.63 0.08 6.66
C VAL A 62 -0.86 1.55 6.33
N HIS A 63 -1.11 1.83 5.04
CA HIS A 63 -1.33 3.19 4.56
C HIS A 63 -2.75 3.70 4.78
N GLU A 64 -3.72 2.79 4.79
CA GLU A 64 -5.15 3.09 4.94
C GLU A 64 -5.79 2.17 5.97
N ILE A 65 -6.63 2.72 6.83
CA ILE A 65 -7.34 1.98 7.87
C ILE A 65 -8.84 2.08 7.62
N GLU A 66 -9.54 0.94 7.72
CA GLU A 66 -10.98 0.90 7.65
C GLU A 66 -11.60 1.21 9.02
N ILE A 67 -12.35 2.30 9.07
CA ILE A 67 -13.05 2.73 10.27
C ILE A 67 -14.56 2.78 10.03
N GLU A 68 -15.33 2.46 11.08
CA GLU A 68 -16.77 2.63 11.13
C GLU A 68 -17.11 3.88 11.96
N CYS A 69 -17.72 4.86 11.33
CA CYS A 69 -18.10 6.11 11.98
C CYS A 69 -19.41 6.68 11.41
N THR A 70 -19.91 7.72 12.05
CA THR A 70 -21.03 8.50 11.50
C THR A 70 -20.52 9.45 10.40
N PRO A 71 -21.34 9.75 9.36
CA PRO A 71 -20.92 10.61 8.25
C PRO A 71 -20.41 12.00 8.64
N ASP A 72 -20.89 12.52 9.79
CA ASP A 72 -20.47 13.82 10.31
C ASP A 72 -19.12 13.76 11.06
N ALA A 73 -18.61 12.56 11.41
CA ALA A 73 -17.39 12.35 12.18
C ALA A 73 -16.26 11.68 11.36
N ILE A 74 -16.39 11.66 10.04
CA ILE A 74 -15.34 11.11 9.16
C ILE A 74 -14.13 12.04 9.18
N PRO A 75 -12.95 11.58 9.65
CA PRO A 75 -11.73 12.37 9.59
C PRO A 75 -11.12 12.32 8.18
N GLU A 76 -10.42 13.36 7.78
CA GLU A 76 -9.66 13.36 6.52
C GLU A 76 -8.42 12.47 6.61
N LYS A 77 -7.78 12.42 7.81
CA LYS A 77 -6.58 11.64 8.08
C LYS A 77 -6.59 11.16 9.54
N ILE A 78 -5.95 10.03 9.77
CA ILE A 78 -5.68 9.52 11.12
C ILE A 78 -4.21 9.78 11.43
N HIS A 79 -3.94 10.42 12.58
CA HIS A 79 -2.57 10.73 12.97
C HIS A 79 -1.98 9.62 13.85
N ALA A 80 -0.84 9.07 13.42
CA ALA A 80 -0.01 8.18 14.21
C ALA A 80 1.12 9.00 14.86
N GLN A 81 1.16 9.05 16.19
CA GLN A 81 2.20 9.76 16.92
C GLN A 81 3.46 8.91 17.01
N ILE A 82 4.49 9.27 16.22
CA ILE A 82 5.78 8.55 16.19
C ILE A 82 6.81 9.10 17.20
N GLY A 83 6.46 10.13 17.98
CA GLY A 83 7.39 10.78 18.93
C GLY A 83 7.93 9.87 20.03
N LYS A 84 7.34 8.70 20.26
CA LYS A 84 7.77 7.70 21.24
C LYS A 84 8.37 6.44 20.59
N LEU A 85 8.50 6.43 19.27
CA LEU A 85 8.92 5.25 18.53
C LEU A 85 10.45 5.09 18.58
N GLU A 86 10.92 4.14 19.38
CA GLU A 86 12.33 3.77 19.51
C GLU A 86 12.74 2.78 18.41
N LEU A 87 14.05 2.50 18.34
CA LEU A 87 14.59 1.46 17.46
C LEU A 87 13.99 0.09 17.80
N GLY A 88 13.47 -0.61 16.79
CA GLY A 88 12.78 -1.88 16.95
C GLY A 88 11.35 -1.75 17.49
N GLY A 89 10.89 -0.53 17.77
CA GLY A 89 9.53 -0.28 18.21
C GLY A 89 8.51 -0.42 17.09
N THR A 90 7.27 -0.73 17.49
CA THR A 90 6.11 -0.82 16.58
C THR A 90 4.95 -0.06 17.17
N ILE A 91 4.15 0.56 16.30
CA ILE A 91 2.87 1.20 16.67
C ILE A 91 1.76 0.31 16.12
N LYS A 92 0.84 -0.07 16.98
CA LYS A 92 -0.31 -0.88 16.61
C LYS A 92 -1.54 -0.01 16.37
N MET A 93 -2.59 -0.61 15.80
CA MET A 93 -3.86 0.05 15.52
C MET A 93 -4.50 0.72 16.74
N HIS A 94 -4.37 0.11 17.92
CA HIS A 94 -4.97 0.63 19.17
C HIS A 94 -4.27 1.89 19.73
N ASP A 95 -3.03 2.15 19.29
CA ASP A 95 -2.26 3.34 19.72
C ASP A 95 -2.58 4.59 18.90
N LEU A 96 -3.43 4.45 17.88
CA LEU A 96 -3.79 5.55 16.98
C LEU A 96 -4.82 6.49 17.64
N GLU A 97 -4.70 7.77 17.36
CA GLU A 97 -5.65 8.78 17.78
C GLU A 97 -6.91 8.74 16.91
N LEU A 98 -7.93 8.03 17.38
CA LEU A 98 -9.21 7.93 16.69
C LEU A 98 -10.13 9.11 17.09
N PRO A 99 -10.91 9.65 16.15
CA PRO A 99 -11.92 10.66 16.45
C PRO A 99 -13.06 10.05 17.29
N LYS A 100 -13.76 10.93 18.02
CA LYS A 100 -14.88 10.52 18.85
C LYS A 100 -15.98 9.85 18.02
N GLY A 101 -16.31 8.61 18.37
CA GLY A 101 -17.37 7.85 17.70
C GLY A 101 -16.94 6.97 16.54
N ALA A 102 -15.66 6.98 16.16
CA ALA A 102 -15.09 6.03 15.21
C ALA A 102 -14.66 4.73 15.91
N ARG A 103 -14.85 3.62 15.23
CA ARG A 103 -14.36 2.29 15.63
C ARG A 103 -13.53 1.72 14.50
N VAL A 104 -12.40 1.13 14.81
CA VAL A 104 -11.60 0.37 13.84
C VAL A 104 -12.33 -0.95 13.56
N VAL A 105 -12.46 -1.28 12.28
CA VAL A 105 -13.05 -2.55 11.82
C VAL A 105 -11.96 -3.61 11.66
N THR A 106 -10.75 -3.17 11.32
CA THR A 106 -9.56 -4.02 11.17
C THR A 106 -9.06 -4.53 12.52
N ASP A 107 -8.28 -5.59 12.53
CA ASP A 107 -7.74 -6.19 13.75
C ASP A 107 -6.91 -5.17 14.54
N SER A 108 -7.26 -5.02 15.83
CA SER A 108 -6.62 -4.05 16.72
C SER A 108 -5.14 -4.32 16.97
N ASP A 109 -4.69 -5.56 16.74
CA ASP A 109 -3.30 -6.00 16.95
C ASP A 109 -2.39 -5.83 15.72
N GLU A 110 -2.94 -5.40 14.59
CA GLU A 110 -2.17 -5.16 13.39
C GLU A 110 -1.17 -4.03 13.57
N THR A 111 0.05 -4.23 13.11
CA THR A 111 1.12 -3.24 13.18
C THR A 111 0.99 -2.23 12.05
N VAL A 112 0.86 -0.97 12.40
CA VAL A 112 0.71 0.14 11.43
C VAL A 112 2.05 0.73 11.04
N VAL A 113 2.92 0.94 12.03
CA VAL A 113 4.23 1.56 11.83
C VAL A 113 5.30 0.72 12.52
N SER A 114 6.41 0.54 11.88
CA SER A 114 7.60 -0.10 12.46
C SER A 114 8.85 0.76 12.26
N CYS A 115 9.75 0.72 13.24
CA CYS A 115 11.06 1.36 13.14
C CYS A 115 12.14 0.28 13.16
N VAL A 116 12.78 0.04 12.04
CA VAL A 116 13.77 -1.03 11.89
C VAL A 116 15.12 -0.42 11.54
N LEU A 117 16.20 -1.00 12.06
CA LEU A 117 17.55 -0.67 11.58
C LEU A 117 17.68 -1.17 10.15
N PRO A 118 18.12 -0.33 9.21
CA PRO A 118 18.44 -0.80 7.88
C PRO A 118 19.61 -1.80 8.01
N THR A 119 19.30 -3.08 7.94
CA THR A 119 20.33 -4.08 7.73
C THR A 119 20.79 -3.85 6.30
N GLN A 120 21.93 -3.20 6.13
CA GLN A 120 22.69 -3.30 4.91
C GLN A 120 23.00 -4.80 4.76
N LYS A 121 22.14 -5.51 4.06
CA LYS A 121 22.45 -6.82 3.53
C LYS A 121 23.59 -6.54 2.57
N GLY A 122 24.81 -6.69 3.09
CA GLY A 122 26.02 -6.52 2.34
C GLY A 122 25.85 -7.25 1.02
N GLU A 123 26.02 -6.53 -0.01
CA GLU A 123 26.35 -6.99 -1.35
C GLU A 123 27.77 -7.57 -1.30
N GLU A 124 27.95 -8.57 -0.44
CA GLU A 124 29.18 -9.34 -0.28
C GLU A 124 28.77 -10.81 -0.24
N ALA A 125 28.58 -11.36 -1.39
CA ALA A 125 28.79 -12.75 -1.77
C ALA A 125 27.98 -13.09 -3.01
N ALA A 126 28.36 -12.56 -4.13
CA ALA A 126 28.29 -13.25 -5.39
C ALA A 126 29.35 -12.66 -6.32
N ALA A 127 30.60 -12.90 -5.98
CA ALA A 127 31.57 -13.08 -7.03
C ALA A 127 31.14 -14.36 -7.77
N PRO A 128 30.64 -14.28 -9.00
CA PRO A 128 30.55 -15.46 -9.81
C PRO A 128 31.98 -15.89 -10.09
N ALA A 129 32.37 -17.02 -9.49
CA ALA A 129 33.54 -17.76 -9.97
C ALA A 129 33.40 -17.83 -11.49
N ALA A 130 34.43 -17.31 -12.15
CA ALA A 130 34.60 -17.43 -13.58
C ALA A 130 34.49 -18.89 -13.97
N ALA A 131 33.37 -19.25 -14.51
CA ALA A 131 33.23 -20.43 -15.34
C ALA A 131 33.59 -19.95 -16.76
N GLU A 132 34.76 -20.32 -17.18
CA GLU A 132 35.24 -20.23 -18.54
C GLU A 132 34.17 -20.84 -19.47
N PRO A 133 33.79 -20.16 -20.57
CA PRO A 133 32.98 -20.79 -21.60
C PRO A 133 33.85 -21.78 -22.35
N GLU A 134 33.62 -23.06 -22.15
CA GLU A 134 34.14 -24.11 -23.04
C GLU A 134 33.59 -23.87 -24.45
N LEU A 135 34.49 -23.55 -25.32
CA LEU A 135 34.33 -23.56 -26.78
C LEU A 135 34.07 -24.99 -27.22
N ILE A 136 32.80 -25.37 -27.35
CA ILE A 136 32.44 -26.61 -28.05
C ILE A 136 32.69 -26.40 -29.52
N GLY A 137 33.66 -27.16 -29.98
CA GLY A 137 34.23 -27.16 -31.32
C GLY A 137 33.18 -27.38 -32.42
N ARG A 138 33.33 -26.55 -33.38
CA ARG A 138 32.80 -26.62 -34.71
C ARG A 138 33.20 -27.93 -35.36
N LYS A 139 32.25 -28.79 -35.71
CA LYS A 139 32.46 -29.92 -36.62
C LYS A 139 31.88 -29.61 -38.00
N PRO A 140 32.63 -29.86 -39.06
CA PRO A 140 32.28 -29.38 -40.39
C PRO A 140 31.25 -30.23 -41.09
N ALA A 141 30.73 -29.62 -42.12
CA ALA A 141 29.76 -30.11 -43.10
C ALA A 141 30.14 -31.46 -43.71
N GLU A 142 29.14 -32.25 -44.00
CA GLU A 142 29.21 -33.22 -45.08
C GLU A 142 27.88 -33.20 -45.83
N GLU A 143 28.09 -33.10 -47.11
CA GLU A 143 27.19 -33.07 -48.23
C GLU A 143 26.28 -34.31 -48.24
N GLY A 144 25.13 -34.18 -48.83
CA GLY A 144 24.25 -35.30 -49.18
C GLY A 144 23.03 -34.82 -49.94
N GLU A 145 23.20 -34.72 -51.22
CA GLU A 145 22.24 -34.70 -52.31
C GLU A 145 21.04 -35.63 -52.11
N GLY A 146 19.98 -35.31 -52.86
CA GLY A 146 18.92 -36.24 -53.24
C GLY A 146 17.53 -35.59 -53.08
N GLU A 147 17.10 -34.92 -54.11
CA GLU A 147 16.30 -35.32 -55.30
C GLU A 147 14.83 -35.64 -54.95
N ALA A 148 14.03 -34.86 -55.62
CA ALA A 148 12.85 -35.17 -56.43
C ALA A 148 11.50 -35.54 -55.78
N ALA A 149 10.54 -34.82 -56.24
CA ALA A 149 9.31 -35.26 -56.88
C ALA A 149 8.02 -35.40 -56.10
N GLU A 150 7.11 -34.56 -56.54
CA GLU A 150 5.76 -34.90 -57.03
C GLU A 150 4.70 -35.37 -55.96
N GLY A 151 3.61 -34.63 -55.99
CA GLY A 151 2.34 -35.02 -55.45
C GLY A 151 1.43 -33.81 -55.24
#